data_3d6c672c2ae63918ff505bebc0c30c0e
#
_entry.id   3d6c672c2ae63918ff505bebc0c30c0e
#
_cell.length_a   1.000
_cell.length_b   1.000
_cell.length_c   1.000
_cell.angle_alpha   90.00
_cell.angle_beta   90.00
_cell.angle_gamma   90.00
#
_symmetry.space_group_name_H-M   'P 1'
#
loop_
_entity.id
_entity.type
_entity.pdbx_description
1 polymer ?
#
loop_
_entity_poly.entity_id
_entity_poly.type
_entity_poly.pdbx_seq_one_letter_code
_entity_poly.pdbx_strand_id
1 'polypeptide(L)'
;MQIVRRAATVFFSLALLATPALAQKKYDPGANDSEIKLGQTMPYSGPLSGFITLAKAEIAYFQMINDQGGVNGRKITMISLDDGFSPPKTVEQTRRLVEQDHVLAISGSLGTSTNAAVQKYLNQKKIPQLFLASGASRWNDPENFPYTMTLTPIYQAEARIYATYMLKEVKDPKVAVLYQNDDFGKDFLKGFRDRLGDKASSIIVREVSYEVTDATVDSQIIDLASTKANVFLNITTPKFAVQAIRKAHELGWKPLQFIDNPAASIGIVMRPAGIEASKGIVSAAFVKDPTDPQYKDDPEFLAWVAWMKKYYPAGSLEDPQNVVGYIQAQAMVQVLKQCGDTLTRENVMRQAANLKDFHPAMLLKGINMTTSPTDYQPMEEMALQRFNGERFEVFGELLSARQ
;
A
#
# COMPACT_ATOMS: atom_id res chain seq x y z
N MET A 1 57.79 -78.17 -12.40
CA MET A 1 57.68 -77.38 -11.19
C MET A 1 57.41 -75.92 -11.62
N GLN A 2 56.14 -75.54 -11.73
CA GLN A 2 55.67 -74.21 -12.17
C GLN A 2 55.26 -73.41 -10.95
N ILE A 3 55.90 -72.24 -10.78
CA ILE A 3 55.57 -71.29 -9.68
C ILE A 3 54.59 -70.28 -10.27
N VAL A 4 53.35 -70.27 -9.78
CA VAL A 4 52.30 -69.31 -10.11
C VAL A 4 52.46 -68.11 -9.20
N ARG A 5 52.81 -66.91 -9.77
CA ARG A 5 52.76 -65.61 -9.05
C ARG A 5 51.35 -65.02 -9.16
N ARG A 6 50.68 -64.92 -8.03
CA ARG A 6 49.41 -64.11 -7.90
C ARG A 6 49.76 -62.66 -7.68
N ALA A 7 49.38 -61.81 -8.61
CA ALA A 7 49.41 -60.35 -8.42
C ALA A 7 48.08 -59.94 -7.76
N ALA A 8 48.17 -59.31 -6.58
CA ALA A 8 47.03 -58.74 -5.88
C ALA A 8 46.92 -57.26 -6.32
N THR A 9 45.86 -56.92 -7.05
CA THR A 9 45.53 -55.55 -7.46
C THR A 9 44.71 -54.91 -6.31
N VAL A 10 45.29 -53.94 -5.63
CA VAL A 10 44.62 -53.15 -4.59
C VAL A 10 43.90 -51.99 -5.28
N PHE A 11 42.56 -52.05 -5.33
CA PHE A 11 41.72 -50.92 -5.76
C PHE A 11 41.62 -49.91 -4.62
N PHE A 12 42.28 -48.77 -4.76
CA PHE A 12 42.14 -47.64 -3.85
C PHE A 12 40.89 -46.83 -4.33
N SER A 13 39.75 -47.07 -3.67
CA SER A 13 38.54 -46.28 -3.91
C SER A 13 38.70 -44.90 -3.29
N LEU A 14 38.93 -43.85 -4.16
CA LEU A 14 38.93 -42.47 -3.77
C LEU A 14 37.46 -42.02 -3.58
N ALA A 15 36.99 -42.03 -2.32
CA ALA A 15 35.73 -41.42 -1.96
C ALA A 15 35.89 -39.91 -2.05
N LEU A 16 35.39 -39.29 -3.12
CA LEU A 16 35.20 -37.81 -3.21
C LEU A 16 34.16 -37.43 -2.13
N LEU A 17 34.61 -36.89 -1.02
CA LEU A 17 33.81 -36.15 -0.08
C LEU A 17 33.33 -34.86 -0.78
N ALA A 18 32.13 -34.91 -1.37
CA ALA A 18 31.43 -33.70 -1.82
C ALA A 18 31.11 -32.87 -0.57
N THR A 19 31.97 -31.94 -0.23
CA THR A 19 31.64 -30.89 0.73
C THR A 19 30.45 -30.08 0.15
N PRO A 20 29.33 -29.96 0.86
CA PRO A 20 28.28 -29.07 0.41
C PRO A 20 28.90 -27.68 0.27
N ALA A 21 28.88 -27.12 -0.94
CA ALA A 21 29.26 -25.74 -1.16
C ALA A 21 28.26 -24.88 -0.35
N LEU A 22 28.66 -24.42 0.81
CA LEU A 22 27.93 -23.41 1.56
C LEU A 22 27.83 -22.20 0.64
N ALA A 23 26.63 -21.89 0.17
CA ALA A 23 26.37 -20.70 -0.63
C ALA A 23 26.99 -19.50 0.13
N GLN A 24 27.94 -18.83 -0.48
CA GLN A 24 28.64 -17.71 0.15
C GLN A 24 27.62 -16.60 0.42
N LYS A 25 27.48 -16.24 1.71
CA LYS A 25 26.64 -15.12 2.12
C LYS A 25 27.07 -13.83 1.39
N LYS A 26 26.08 -13.06 0.92
CA LYS A 26 26.36 -11.85 0.15
C LYS A 26 25.46 -10.71 0.62
N TYR A 27 26.08 -9.60 1.04
CA TYR A 27 25.40 -8.46 1.63
C TYR A 27 25.78 -7.15 0.95
N ASP A 28 24.75 -6.31 0.71
CA ASP A 28 24.94 -4.88 0.46
C ASP A 28 24.83 -4.09 1.78
N PRO A 29 25.23 -2.80 1.80
CA PRO A 29 25.03 -1.95 2.97
C PRO A 29 23.62 -2.01 3.49
N GLY A 30 23.47 -2.14 4.83
CA GLY A 30 22.19 -2.33 5.51
C GLY A 30 21.86 -3.77 5.85
N ALA A 31 22.70 -4.75 5.46
CA ALA A 31 22.53 -6.14 5.86
C ALA A 31 23.84 -6.76 6.36
N ASN A 32 23.74 -7.68 7.31
CA ASN A 32 24.83 -8.50 7.80
C ASN A 32 24.32 -9.83 8.38
N ASP A 33 25.13 -10.57 9.10
CA ASP A 33 24.76 -11.88 9.69
C ASP A 33 23.67 -11.80 10.76
N SER A 34 23.44 -10.64 11.37
CA SER A 34 22.55 -10.48 12.52
C SER A 34 21.45 -9.44 12.33
N GLU A 35 21.58 -8.56 11.31
CA GLU A 35 20.69 -7.40 11.15
C GLU A 35 20.36 -7.12 9.68
N ILE A 36 19.13 -6.63 9.46
CA ILE A 36 18.64 -6.05 8.20
C ILE A 36 18.06 -4.67 8.54
N LYS A 37 18.66 -3.59 8.01
CA LYS A 37 18.18 -2.22 8.19
C LYS A 37 17.29 -1.82 7.05
N LEU A 38 16.07 -1.38 7.37
CA LEU A 38 15.10 -0.78 6.45
C LEU A 38 14.90 0.69 6.80
N GLY A 39 14.64 1.51 5.81
CA GLY A 39 14.31 2.91 5.98
C GLY A 39 12.87 3.22 5.58
N GLN A 40 12.29 4.24 6.19
CA GLN A 40 10.95 4.72 5.86
C GLN A 40 10.86 6.23 6.06
N THR A 41 10.14 6.93 5.19
CA THR A 41 9.66 8.30 5.44
C THR A 41 8.16 8.28 5.63
N MET A 42 7.67 9.00 6.66
CA MET A 42 6.27 8.96 7.07
C MET A 42 5.86 10.31 7.67
N PRO A 43 4.64 10.82 7.43
CA PRO A 43 4.20 12.08 8.03
C PRO A 43 3.81 11.91 9.50
N TYR A 44 4.81 11.88 10.40
CA TYR A 44 4.56 11.89 11.85
C TYR A 44 4.00 13.23 12.32
N SER A 45 4.19 14.27 11.53
CA SER A 45 3.64 15.61 11.73
C SER A 45 2.89 16.08 10.47
N GLY A 46 2.20 17.23 10.56
CA GLY A 46 1.53 17.85 9.42
C GLY A 46 0.13 17.28 9.11
N PRO A 47 -0.43 17.63 7.92
CA PRO A 47 -1.84 17.39 7.61
C PRO A 47 -2.20 15.92 7.44
N LEU A 48 -1.23 15.05 7.16
CA LEU A 48 -1.43 13.61 6.97
C LEU A 48 -0.95 12.77 8.17
N SER A 49 -0.71 13.39 9.33
CA SER A 49 -0.27 12.68 10.54
C SER A 49 -1.24 11.59 11.03
N GLY A 50 -2.49 11.58 10.56
CA GLY A 50 -3.43 10.48 10.82
C GLY A 50 -2.98 9.12 10.26
N PHE A 51 -2.10 9.10 9.24
CA PHE A 51 -1.56 7.86 8.65
C PHE A 51 -0.37 7.25 9.42
N ILE A 52 0.07 7.87 10.52
CA ILE A 52 1.17 7.35 11.37
C ILE A 52 0.91 5.91 11.85
N THR A 53 -0.36 5.51 11.97
CA THR A 53 -0.78 4.18 12.42
C THR A 53 -0.26 3.09 11.51
N LEU A 54 -0.18 3.34 10.21
CA LEU A 54 0.40 2.44 9.22
C LEU A 54 1.86 2.10 9.56
N ALA A 55 2.71 3.13 9.75
CA ALA A 55 4.11 2.92 10.12
C ALA A 55 4.28 2.20 11.47
N LYS A 56 3.46 2.56 12.45
CA LYS A 56 3.51 1.92 13.78
C LYS A 56 3.12 0.46 13.71
N ALA A 57 2.13 0.10 12.89
CA ALA A 57 1.74 -1.30 12.66
C ALA A 57 2.86 -2.07 11.95
N GLU A 58 3.51 -1.50 10.94
CA GLU A 58 4.64 -2.12 10.25
C GLU A 58 5.81 -2.39 11.22
N ILE A 59 6.20 -1.38 12.03
CA ILE A 59 7.26 -1.52 13.04
C ILE A 59 6.91 -2.59 14.07
N ALA A 60 5.67 -2.61 14.55
CA ALA A 60 5.21 -3.60 15.54
C ALA A 60 5.21 -5.03 14.95
N TYR A 61 4.92 -5.18 13.66
CA TYR A 61 5.03 -6.47 12.98
C TYR A 61 6.49 -6.95 12.91
N PHE A 62 7.42 -6.08 12.56
CA PHE A 62 8.85 -6.42 12.56
C PHE A 62 9.35 -6.77 13.96
N GLN A 63 8.83 -6.12 15.02
CA GLN A 63 9.14 -6.52 16.39
C GLN A 63 8.68 -7.95 16.68
N MET A 64 7.48 -8.34 16.26
CA MET A 64 7.00 -9.73 16.38
C MET A 64 7.93 -10.70 15.67
N ILE A 65 8.34 -10.39 14.44
CA ILE A 65 9.29 -11.23 13.68
C ILE A 65 10.63 -11.34 14.40
N ASN A 66 11.12 -10.25 14.99
CA ASN A 66 12.37 -10.23 15.75
C ASN A 66 12.31 -11.09 17.00
N ASP A 67 11.17 -11.09 17.72
CA ASP A 67 10.94 -11.93 18.89
C ASP A 67 10.87 -13.42 18.52
N GLN A 68 10.51 -13.73 17.27
CA GLN A 68 10.48 -15.09 16.73
C GLN A 68 11.83 -15.53 16.13
N GLY A 69 12.91 -14.76 16.31
CA GLY A 69 14.24 -15.06 15.81
C GLY A 69 14.65 -14.34 14.53
N GLY A 70 13.82 -13.40 14.06
CA GLY A 70 14.10 -12.59 12.86
C GLY A 70 13.86 -13.33 11.55
N VAL A 71 14.37 -12.77 10.46
CA VAL A 71 14.33 -13.38 9.13
C VAL A 71 15.64 -14.11 8.86
N ASN A 72 15.59 -15.43 8.74
CA ASN A 72 16.78 -16.26 8.55
C ASN A 72 17.87 -15.96 9.60
N GLY A 73 17.46 -15.76 10.88
CA GLY A 73 18.34 -15.44 12.01
C GLY A 73 18.77 -13.97 12.12
N ARG A 74 18.25 -13.07 11.28
CA ARG A 74 18.59 -11.63 11.28
C ARG A 74 17.42 -10.79 11.76
N LYS A 75 17.68 -9.87 12.69
CA LYS A 75 16.68 -8.91 13.17
C LYS A 75 16.44 -7.82 12.12
N ILE A 76 15.20 -7.39 11.99
CA ILE A 76 14.82 -6.23 11.15
C ILE A 76 14.86 -4.99 12.04
N THR A 77 15.61 -3.98 11.61
CA THR A 77 15.63 -2.63 12.21
C THR A 77 15.00 -1.66 11.24
N MET A 78 13.81 -1.13 11.56
CA MET A 78 13.16 -0.07 10.78
C MET A 78 13.54 1.29 11.33
N ILE A 79 14.13 2.14 10.49
CA ILE A 79 14.42 3.55 10.77
C ILE A 79 13.36 4.38 10.05
N SER A 80 12.36 4.85 10.79
CA SER A 80 11.25 5.65 10.24
C SER A 80 11.40 7.11 10.64
N LEU A 81 11.43 8.01 9.65
CA LEU A 81 11.71 9.44 9.82
C LEU A 81 10.51 10.29 9.42
N ASP A 82 10.29 11.38 10.18
CA ASP A 82 9.22 12.34 9.89
C ASP A 82 9.56 13.21 8.68
N ASP A 83 8.72 13.16 7.65
CA ASP A 83 8.79 14.07 6.50
C ASP A 83 7.69 15.14 6.47
N GLY A 84 6.72 15.09 7.40
CA GLY A 84 5.61 16.04 7.48
C GLY A 84 4.78 16.13 6.20
N PHE A 85 4.85 15.12 5.31
CA PHE A 85 4.29 15.14 3.96
C PHE A 85 4.85 16.28 3.09
N SER A 86 6.12 16.62 3.28
CA SER A 86 6.82 17.67 2.53
C SER A 86 7.86 17.04 1.60
N PRO A 87 7.70 17.10 0.26
CA PRO A 87 8.66 16.51 -0.67
C PRO A 87 10.11 16.96 -0.44
N PRO A 88 10.42 18.25 -0.14
CA PRO A 88 11.79 18.64 0.21
C PRO A 88 12.33 17.94 1.45
N LYS A 89 11.51 17.79 2.51
CA LYS A 89 11.89 17.09 3.72
C LYS A 89 12.03 15.58 3.48
N THR A 90 11.17 15.01 2.63
CA THR A 90 11.30 13.60 2.21
C THR A 90 12.65 13.36 1.53
N VAL A 91 13.10 14.27 0.65
CA VAL A 91 14.43 14.18 0.01
C VAL A 91 15.55 14.22 1.05
N GLU A 92 15.47 15.12 2.03
CA GLU A 92 16.45 15.23 3.12
C GLU A 92 16.52 13.93 3.93
N GLN A 93 15.36 13.46 4.43
CA GLN A 93 15.31 12.27 5.27
C GLN A 93 15.70 11.00 4.49
N THR A 94 15.31 10.88 3.23
CA THR A 94 15.71 9.76 2.38
C THR A 94 17.23 9.73 2.16
N ARG A 95 17.85 10.88 1.92
CA ARG A 95 19.33 10.95 1.82
C ARG A 95 19.99 10.53 3.12
N ARG A 96 19.49 10.95 4.27
CA ARG A 96 19.98 10.50 5.57
C ARG A 96 19.91 8.99 5.69
N LEU A 97 18.75 8.37 5.41
CA LEU A 97 18.56 6.91 5.46
C LEU A 97 19.55 6.17 4.58
N VAL A 98 19.85 6.69 3.38
CA VAL A 98 20.72 6.03 2.40
C VAL A 98 22.21 6.29 2.69
N GLU A 99 22.58 7.55 2.98
CA GLU A 99 23.99 7.99 3.01
C GLU A 99 24.60 7.93 4.41
N GLN A 100 23.77 8.01 5.48
CA GLN A 100 24.25 7.98 6.87
C GLN A 100 23.83 6.69 7.59
N ASP A 101 22.56 6.32 7.50
CA ASP A 101 22.04 5.12 8.19
C ASP A 101 22.33 3.84 7.39
N HIS A 102 22.69 3.95 6.11
CA HIS A 102 23.06 2.86 5.21
C HIS A 102 22.00 1.75 5.14
N VAL A 103 20.74 2.09 4.93
CA VAL A 103 19.67 1.11 4.84
C VAL A 103 19.79 0.23 3.59
N LEU A 104 19.34 -1.03 3.69
CA LEU A 104 19.30 -1.97 2.58
C LEU A 104 18.26 -1.55 1.54
N ALA A 105 17.08 -1.13 2.02
CA ALA A 105 15.94 -0.72 1.19
C ALA A 105 15.11 0.33 1.94
N ILE A 106 14.34 1.11 1.17
CA ILE A 106 13.23 1.93 1.67
C ILE A 106 11.98 1.07 1.55
N SER A 107 11.19 0.96 2.62
CA SER A 107 9.97 0.16 2.68
C SER A 107 8.82 0.99 3.24
N GLY A 108 7.65 0.91 2.61
CA GLY A 108 6.42 1.39 3.19
C GLY A 108 6.22 2.90 3.28
N SER A 109 7.06 3.71 2.65
CA SER A 109 6.92 5.17 2.68
C SER A 109 5.57 5.64 2.10
N LEU A 110 4.96 6.65 2.75
CA LEU A 110 3.63 7.14 2.39
C LEU A 110 3.67 8.33 1.44
N GLY A 111 2.72 8.33 0.51
CA GLY A 111 2.36 9.48 -0.31
C GLY A 111 2.91 9.43 -1.73
N THR A 112 2.18 10.08 -2.65
CA THR A 112 2.54 10.11 -4.06
C THR A 112 3.60 11.16 -4.34
N SER A 113 3.37 12.42 -4.00
CA SER A 113 4.30 13.52 -4.24
C SER A 113 5.62 13.37 -3.49
N THR A 114 5.58 12.86 -2.26
CA THR A 114 6.75 12.60 -1.42
C THR A 114 7.64 11.51 -2.02
N ASN A 115 7.07 10.35 -2.38
CA ASN A 115 7.82 9.26 -2.98
C ASN A 115 8.32 9.59 -4.40
N ALA A 116 7.56 10.37 -5.18
CA ALA A 116 7.98 10.83 -6.50
C ALA A 116 9.24 11.72 -6.44
N ALA A 117 9.37 12.54 -5.40
CA ALA A 117 10.52 13.42 -5.21
C ALA A 117 11.85 12.66 -5.02
N VAL A 118 11.81 11.42 -4.56
CA VAL A 118 13.00 10.59 -4.27
C VAL A 118 13.18 9.43 -5.26
N GLN A 119 12.19 9.12 -6.09
CA GLN A 119 12.18 7.97 -6.99
C GLN A 119 13.42 7.92 -7.89
N LYS A 120 13.72 9.02 -8.59
CA LYS A 120 14.88 9.10 -9.50
C LYS A 120 16.21 8.90 -8.76
N TYR A 121 16.38 9.54 -7.59
CA TYR A 121 17.56 9.40 -6.74
C TYR A 121 17.77 7.96 -6.29
N LEU A 122 16.73 7.30 -5.76
CA LEU A 122 16.80 5.93 -5.27
C LEU A 122 17.12 4.95 -6.42
N ASN A 123 16.49 5.12 -7.59
CA ASN A 123 16.77 4.29 -8.77
C ASN A 123 18.22 4.47 -9.25
N GLN A 124 18.74 5.70 -9.31
CA GLN A 124 20.16 5.95 -9.67
C GLN A 124 21.14 5.32 -8.68
N LYS A 125 20.80 5.29 -7.39
CA LYS A 125 21.59 4.65 -6.32
C LYS A 125 21.34 3.15 -6.21
N LYS A 126 20.42 2.59 -7.01
CA LYS A 126 19.98 1.19 -6.93
C LYS A 126 19.51 0.79 -5.52
N ILE A 127 18.77 1.69 -4.86
CA ILE A 127 18.16 1.44 -3.56
C ILE A 127 16.71 1.00 -3.80
N PRO A 128 16.30 -0.19 -3.38
CA PRO A 128 14.90 -0.61 -3.48
C PRO A 128 13.98 0.34 -2.73
N GLN A 129 12.92 0.79 -3.38
CA GLN A 129 11.83 1.61 -2.86
C GLN A 129 10.55 0.77 -2.98
N LEU A 130 10.25 -0.02 -1.95
CA LEU A 130 9.30 -1.11 -2.01
C LEU A 130 8.03 -0.85 -1.21
N PHE A 131 6.95 -1.42 -1.74
CA PHE A 131 5.66 -1.50 -1.06
C PHE A 131 5.15 -0.15 -0.59
N LEU A 132 5.23 0.84 -1.48
CA LEU A 132 4.82 2.21 -1.18
C LEU A 132 3.34 2.26 -0.77
N ALA A 133 3.03 3.04 0.25
CA ALA A 133 1.66 3.40 0.62
C ALA A 133 1.14 4.51 -0.33
N SER A 134 1.00 4.17 -1.59
CA SER A 134 0.53 5.04 -2.68
C SER A 134 0.17 4.20 -3.89
N GLY A 135 -1.05 4.36 -4.39
CA GLY A 135 -1.57 3.66 -5.57
C GLY A 135 -1.32 4.39 -6.89
N ALA A 136 -0.38 5.33 -6.98
CA ALA A 136 -0.14 6.02 -8.24
C ALA A 136 0.36 5.05 -9.32
N SER A 137 -0.21 5.15 -10.52
CA SER A 137 0.10 4.28 -11.65
C SER A 137 1.57 4.33 -12.09
N ARG A 138 2.25 5.43 -11.80
CA ARG A 138 3.68 5.62 -12.09
C ARG A 138 4.61 4.63 -11.38
N TRP A 139 4.13 3.93 -10.35
CA TRP A 139 4.94 2.94 -9.63
C TRP A 139 5.04 1.59 -10.37
N ASN A 140 4.22 1.38 -11.38
CA ASN A 140 4.28 0.22 -12.27
C ASN A 140 5.01 0.56 -13.59
N ASP A 141 6.27 0.97 -13.46
CA ASP A 141 7.16 1.29 -14.59
C ASP A 141 8.54 0.63 -14.37
N PRO A 142 8.62 -0.71 -14.44
CA PRO A 142 9.86 -1.43 -14.22
C PRO A 142 10.95 -1.15 -15.26
N GLU A 143 10.60 -0.67 -16.45
CA GLU A 143 11.54 -0.32 -17.50
C GLU A 143 12.38 0.91 -17.13
N ASN A 144 11.73 2.00 -16.67
CA ASN A 144 12.40 3.26 -16.34
C ASN A 144 12.80 3.34 -14.87
N PHE A 145 12.05 2.69 -13.97
CA PHE A 145 12.24 2.74 -12.52
C PHE A 145 12.28 1.34 -11.89
N PRO A 146 13.27 0.49 -12.26
CA PRO A 146 13.35 -0.91 -11.83
C PRO A 146 13.53 -1.10 -10.31
N TYR A 147 13.74 -0.04 -9.54
CA TYR A 147 13.92 -0.09 -8.08
C TYR A 147 12.72 0.53 -7.31
N THR A 148 11.56 0.72 -7.95
CA THR A 148 10.38 1.28 -7.30
C THR A 148 9.15 0.39 -7.50
N MET A 149 8.42 0.05 -6.42
CA MET A 149 7.23 -0.79 -6.47
C MET A 149 6.17 -0.33 -5.46
N THR A 150 4.90 -0.32 -5.87
CA THR A 150 3.77 -0.07 -4.95
C THR A 150 3.39 -1.30 -4.14
N LEU A 151 2.59 -1.08 -3.07
CA LEU A 151 1.85 -2.15 -2.39
C LEU A 151 0.39 -2.22 -2.86
N THR A 152 -0.27 -1.06 -2.89
CA THR A 152 -1.74 -0.95 -2.99
C THR A 152 -2.22 -1.09 -4.43
N PRO A 153 -3.48 -1.44 -4.66
CA PRO A 153 -4.11 -1.28 -5.97
C PRO A 153 -3.92 0.14 -6.51
N ILE A 154 -3.82 0.29 -7.83
CA ILE A 154 -3.58 1.61 -8.42
C ILE A 154 -4.85 2.47 -8.43
N TYR A 155 -4.69 3.77 -8.24
CA TYR A 155 -5.78 4.74 -8.17
C TYR A 155 -6.65 4.76 -9.43
N GLN A 156 -6.04 4.61 -10.60
CA GLN A 156 -6.81 4.52 -11.85
C GLN A 156 -7.73 3.30 -11.88
N ALA A 157 -7.34 2.19 -11.27
CA ALA A 157 -8.16 0.98 -11.17
C ALA A 157 -9.37 1.21 -10.28
N GLU A 158 -9.14 1.75 -9.08
CA GLU A 158 -10.19 2.12 -8.14
C GLU A 158 -11.19 3.08 -8.78
N ALA A 159 -10.70 4.11 -9.47
CA ALA A 159 -11.52 5.09 -10.18
C ALA A 159 -12.36 4.46 -11.30
N ARG A 160 -11.81 3.49 -12.06
CA ARG A 160 -12.56 2.74 -13.08
C ARG A 160 -13.68 1.91 -12.46
N ILE A 161 -13.43 1.31 -11.30
CA ILE A 161 -14.45 0.56 -10.55
C ILE A 161 -15.62 1.48 -10.17
N TYR A 162 -15.34 2.68 -9.66
CA TYR A 162 -16.39 3.66 -9.33
C TYR A 162 -17.19 4.11 -10.55
N ALA A 163 -16.49 4.42 -11.64
CA ALA A 163 -17.15 4.81 -12.89
C ALA A 163 -18.04 3.68 -13.44
N THR A 164 -17.56 2.43 -13.38
CA THR A 164 -18.34 1.25 -13.81
C THR A 164 -19.60 1.08 -12.97
N TYR A 165 -19.47 1.15 -11.66
CA TYR A 165 -20.62 1.05 -10.75
C TYR A 165 -21.61 2.19 -10.97
N MET A 166 -21.11 3.43 -11.07
CA MET A 166 -21.93 4.61 -11.33
C MET A 166 -22.75 4.46 -12.62
N LEU A 167 -22.08 4.06 -13.73
CA LEU A 167 -22.76 3.90 -15.02
C LEU A 167 -23.86 2.83 -15.00
N LYS A 168 -23.76 1.84 -14.13
CA LYS A 168 -24.75 0.79 -13.94
C LYS A 168 -25.93 1.24 -13.09
N GLU A 169 -25.67 1.97 -11.99
CA GLU A 169 -26.64 2.23 -10.95
C GLU A 169 -27.32 3.61 -11.04
N VAL A 170 -26.69 4.59 -11.74
CA VAL A 170 -27.19 5.97 -11.78
C VAL A 170 -27.72 6.27 -13.17
N LYS A 171 -29.00 6.59 -13.25
CA LYS A 171 -29.61 7.11 -14.47
C LYS A 171 -29.19 8.56 -14.70
N ASP A 172 -28.74 8.87 -15.92
CA ASP A 172 -28.31 10.23 -16.34
C ASP A 172 -27.28 10.86 -15.36
N PRO A 173 -26.11 10.22 -15.14
CA PRO A 173 -25.15 10.67 -14.17
C PRO A 173 -24.59 12.05 -14.52
N LYS A 174 -24.56 12.95 -13.54
CA LYS A 174 -23.88 14.23 -13.54
C LYS A 174 -22.90 14.26 -12.38
N VAL A 175 -21.61 14.27 -12.70
CA VAL A 175 -20.54 14.11 -11.73
C VAL A 175 -19.90 15.44 -11.43
N ALA A 176 -19.84 15.79 -10.13
CA ALA A 176 -19.01 16.85 -9.61
C ALA A 176 -17.77 16.20 -8.93
N VAL A 177 -16.58 16.75 -9.17
CA VAL A 177 -15.32 16.17 -8.69
C VAL A 177 -14.58 17.16 -7.83
N LEU A 178 -14.19 16.73 -6.61
CA LEU A 178 -13.16 17.39 -5.80
C LEU A 178 -11.91 16.49 -5.79
N TYR A 179 -10.74 17.06 -6.10
CA TYR A 179 -9.51 16.28 -6.10
C TYR A 179 -8.30 17.07 -5.58
N GLN A 180 -7.35 16.37 -4.96
CA GLN A 180 -6.06 16.96 -4.56
C GLN A 180 -5.25 17.35 -5.80
N ASN A 181 -4.69 18.54 -5.86
CA ASN A 181 -3.96 19.05 -7.02
C ASN A 181 -2.51 18.54 -7.07
N ASP A 182 -2.37 17.24 -7.07
CA ASP A 182 -1.09 16.55 -7.27
C ASP A 182 -1.27 15.26 -8.08
N ASP A 183 -0.20 14.45 -8.18
CA ASP A 183 -0.23 13.20 -8.93
C ASP A 183 -1.26 12.20 -8.37
N PHE A 184 -1.60 12.23 -7.06
CA PHE A 184 -2.63 11.37 -6.48
C PHE A 184 -4.02 11.68 -7.06
N GLY A 185 -4.46 12.93 -6.94
CA GLY A 185 -5.79 13.31 -7.41
C GLY A 185 -5.93 13.24 -8.93
N LYS A 186 -4.87 13.64 -9.66
CA LYS A 186 -4.86 13.62 -11.14
C LYS A 186 -4.85 12.20 -11.69
N ASP A 187 -4.14 11.28 -11.07
CA ASP A 187 -4.09 9.88 -11.50
C ASP A 187 -5.46 9.19 -11.28
N PHE A 188 -6.10 9.49 -10.15
CA PHE A 188 -7.44 9.02 -9.86
C PHE A 188 -8.47 9.54 -10.89
N LEU A 189 -8.46 10.87 -11.13
CA LEU A 189 -9.33 11.51 -12.12
C LEU A 189 -9.12 10.95 -13.52
N LYS A 190 -7.86 10.68 -13.89
CA LYS A 190 -7.54 10.03 -15.17
C LYS A 190 -8.23 8.68 -15.31
N GLY A 191 -8.12 7.80 -14.31
CA GLY A 191 -8.76 6.48 -14.34
C GLY A 191 -10.28 6.56 -14.47
N PHE A 192 -10.90 7.53 -13.79
CA PHE A 192 -12.34 7.79 -13.91
C PHE A 192 -12.75 8.24 -15.32
N ARG A 193 -12.01 9.19 -15.89
CA ARG A 193 -12.23 9.66 -17.27
C ARG A 193 -12.00 8.57 -18.31
N ASP A 194 -10.93 7.80 -18.17
CA ASP A 194 -10.61 6.71 -19.10
C ASP A 194 -11.78 5.69 -19.19
N ARG A 195 -12.43 5.39 -18.07
CA ARG A 195 -13.60 4.49 -18.05
C ARG A 195 -14.86 5.09 -18.67
N LEU A 196 -15.02 6.40 -18.58
CA LEU A 196 -16.14 7.12 -19.21
C LEU A 196 -15.95 7.27 -20.73
N GLY A 197 -14.71 7.30 -21.23
CA GLY A 197 -14.37 7.51 -22.63
C GLY A 197 -14.94 8.82 -23.15
N ASP A 198 -15.51 8.81 -24.35
CA ASP A 198 -16.09 10.01 -25.01
C ASP A 198 -17.23 10.67 -24.23
N LYS A 199 -17.84 9.93 -23.30
CA LYS A 199 -18.93 10.47 -22.46
C LYS A 199 -18.41 11.33 -21.29
N ALA A 200 -17.10 11.34 -21.02
CA ALA A 200 -16.54 12.06 -19.88
C ALA A 200 -16.95 13.53 -19.85
N SER A 201 -16.85 14.23 -20.97
CA SER A 201 -17.19 15.66 -21.09
C SER A 201 -18.67 15.99 -20.86
N SER A 202 -19.56 15.04 -21.10
CA SER A 202 -21.00 15.22 -20.89
C SER A 202 -21.47 14.79 -19.49
N ILE A 203 -20.71 13.91 -18.85
CA ILE A 203 -21.00 13.36 -17.52
C ILE A 203 -20.36 14.19 -16.41
N ILE A 204 -19.08 14.57 -16.55
CA ILE A 204 -18.37 15.39 -15.56
C ILE A 204 -18.73 16.85 -15.78
N VAL A 205 -19.59 17.38 -14.90
CA VAL A 205 -20.13 18.74 -15.06
C VAL A 205 -19.27 19.81 -14.38
N ARG A 206 -18.47 19.42 -13.38
CA ARG A 206 -17.57 20.33 -12.67
C ARG A 206 -16.42 19.57 -12.04
N GLU A 207 -15.22 20.12 -12.13
CA GLU A 207 -14.01 19.65 -11.44
C GLU A 207 -13.37 20.82 -10.72
N VAL A 208 -13.06 20.63 -9.44
CA VAL A 208 -12.37 21.61 -8.62
C VAL A 208 -11.27 20.93 -7.84
N SER A 209 -10.11 21.54 -7.78
CA SER A 209 -8.98 21.03 -6.99
C SER A 209 -8.82 21.77 -5.66
N TYR A 210 -8.05 21.17 -4.78
CA TYR A 210 -7.54 21.77 -3.55
C TYR A 210 -6.04 21.46 -3.37
N GLU A 211 -5.34 22.29 -2.62
CA GLU A 211 -3.95 22.05 -2.21
C GLU A 211 -3.90 21.45 -0.80
N VAL A 212 -2.91 20.57 -0.53
CA VAL A 212 -2.70 19.97 0.81
C VAL A 212 -2.54 21.03 1.91
N THR A 213 -2.07 22.22 1.53
CA THR A 213 -1.85 23.36 2.41
C THR A 213 -3.09 24.22 2.63
N ASP A 214 -4.19 23.96 1.93
CA ASP A 214 -5.42 24.73 2.11
C ASP A 214 -5.97 24.58 3.52
N ALA A 215 -6.57 25.64 4.02
CA ALA A 215 -7.23 25.62 5.31
C ALA A 215 -8.53 24.81 5.27
N THR A 216 -9.33 25.00 4.23
CA THR A 216 -10.66 24.43 4.05
C THR A 216 -10.99 24.23 2.55
N VAL A 217 -11.97 23.37 2.27
CA VAL A 217 -12.54 23.15 0.92
C VAL A 217 -13.98 23.63 0.81
N ASP A 218 -14.44 24.48 1.71
CA ASP A 218 -15.83 24.94 1.75
C ASP A 218 -16.28 25.62 0.46
N SER A 219 -15.44 26.49 -0.12
CA SER A 219 -15.73 27.19 -1.36
C SER A 219 -15.84 26.22 -2.55
N GLN A 220 -14.97 25.24 -2.61
CA GLN A 220 -15.02 24.19 -3.61
C GLN A 220 -16.33 23.38 -3.52
N ILE A 221 -16.76 23.02 -2.30
CA ILE A 221 -18.02 22.27 -2.13
C ILE A 221 -19.24 23.12 -2.45
N ILE A 222 -19.25 24.42 -2.14
CA ILE A 222 -20.33 25.34 -2.54
C ILE A 222 -20.43 25.40 -4.08
N ASP A 223 -19.30 25.52 -4.77
CA ASP A 223 -19.26 25.55 -6.24
C ASP A 223 -19.79 24.22 -6.84
N LEU A 224 -19.31 23.08 -6.33
CA LEU A 224 -19.74 21.75 -6.78
C LEU A 224 -21.24 21.52 -6.53
N ALA A 225 -21.75 21.87 -5.35
CA ALA A 225 -23.16 21.71 -4.99
C ALA A 225 -24.08 22.58 -5.87
N SER A 226 -23.63 23.77 -6.33
CA SER A 226 -24.38 24.67 -7.20
C SER A 226 -24.75 24.03 -8.54
N THR A 227 -23.98 23.03 -9.00
CA THR A 227 -24.23 22.27 -10.24
C THR A 227 -25.43 21.34 -10.15
N LYS A 228 -25.88 21.02 -8.93
CA LYS A 228 -26.92 20.01 -8.65
C LYS A 228 -26.57 18.62 -9.19
N ALA A 229 -25.28 18.31 -9.30
CA ALA A 229 -24.80 17.00 -9.70
C ALA A 229 -25.38 15.91 -8.77
N ASN A 230 -25.76 14.78 -9.36
CA ASN A 230 -26.31 13.63 -8.62
C ASN A 230 -25.26 12.61 -8.22
N VAL A 231 -23.96 12.83 -8.59
CA VAL A 231 -22.82 12.05 -8.19
C VAL A 231 -21.71 12.99 -7.73
N PHE A 232 -21.08 12.66 -6.60
CA PHE A 232 -19.93 13.38 -6.08
C PHE A 232 -18.73 12.43 -5.99
N LEU A 233 -17.69 12.68 -6.78
CA LEU A 233 -16.42 11.98 -6.70
C LEU A 233 -15.48 12.80 -5.81
N ASN A 234 -15.25 12.31 -4.60
CA ASN A 234 -14.49 12.98 -3.55
C ASN A 234 -13.11 12.30 -3.38
N ILE A 235 -12.10 12.83 -4.08
CA ILE A 235 -10.73 12.32 -4.10
C ILE A 235 -9.87 13.18 -3.16
N THR A 236 -9.96 12.87 -1.87
CA THR A 236 -9.40 13.73 -0.83
C THR A 236 -8.72 12.95 0.27
N THR A 237 -7.68 13.54 0.84
CA THR A 237 -7.09 13.03 2.08
C THR A 237 -8.01 13.26 3.29
N PRO A 238 -7.87 12.53 4.40
CA PRO A 238 -8.85 12.47 5.49
C PRO A 238 -9.34 13.82 6.02
N LYS A 239 -8.44 14.79 6.24
CA LYS A 239 -8.82 16.16 6.70
C LYS A 239 -9.86 16.79 5.78
N PHE A 240 -9.61 16.75 4.48
CA PHE A 240 -10.46 17.38 3.48
C PHE A 240 -11.71 16.56 3.17
N ALA A 241 -11.62 15.24 3.29
CA ALA A 241 -12.77 14.35 3.23
C ALA A 241 -13.82 14.71 4.29
N VAL A 242 -13.39 14.88 5.55
CA VAL A 242 -14.26 15.32 6.66
C VAL A 242 -14.94 16.65 6.34
N GLN A 243 -14.19 17.63 5.85
CA GLN A 243 -14.73 18.95 5.50
C GLN A 243 -15.72 18.87 4.34
N ALA A 244 -15.37 18.14 3.28
CA ALA A 244 -16.21 18.00 2.09
C ALA A 244 -17.54 17.31 2.40
N ILE A 245 -17.53 16.21 3.15
CA ILE A 245 -18.74 15.47 3.55
C ILE A 245 -19.63 16.36 4.41
N ARG A 246 -19.07 17.02 5.43
CA ARG A 246 -19.80 17.91 6.33
C ARG A 246 -20.45 19.05 5.57
N LYS A 247 -19.67 19.74 4.72
CA LYS A 247 -20.16 20.89 3.96
C LYS A 247 -21.25 20.50 2.95
N ALA A 248 -21.11 19.37 2.25
CA ALA A 248 -22.15 18.85 1.38
C ALA A 248 -23.47 18.60 2.14
N HIS A 249 -23.38 18.01 3.33
CA HIS A 249 -24.54 17.76 4.19
C HIS A 249 -25.19 19.06 4.68
N GLU A 250 -24.39 20.04 5.13
CA GLU A 250 -24.88 21.38 5.57
C GLU A 250 -25.65 22.11 4.45
N LEU A 251 -25.20 21.96 3.19
CA LEU A 251 -25.85 22.54 2.03
C LEU A 251 -27.11 21.78 1.58
N GLY A 252 -27.42 20.61 2.22
CA GLY A 252 -28.48 19.74 1.79
C GLY A 252 -28.22 19.04 0.44
N TRP A 253 -26.97 19.05 -0.04
CA TRP A 253 -26.59 18.36 -1.27
C TRP A 253 -26.39 16.86 -0.98
N LYS A 254 -27.18 16.01 -1.64
CA LYS A 254 -27.27 14.56 -1.38
C LYS A 254 -27.00 13.74 -2.65
N PRO A 255 -25.82 13.84 -3.26
CA PRO A 255 -25.41 13.00 -4.38
C PRO A 255 -25.10 11.57 -3.94
N LEU A 256 -25.05 10.61 -4.87
CA LEU A 256 -24.26 9.39 -4.64
C LEU A 256 -22.79 9.80 -4.48
N GLN A 257 -22.24 9.60 -3.30
CA GLN A 257 -20.85 10.01 -3.03
C GLN A 257 -19.91 8.82 -3.06
N PHE A 258 -18.84 8.96 -3.83
CA PHE A 258 -17.67 8.10 -3.79
C PHE A 258 -16.54 8.78 -3.02
N ILE A 259 -15.84 8.00 -2.21
CA ILE A 259 -14.62 8.43 -1.53
C ILE A 259 -13.49 7.44 -1.84
N ASP A 260 -12.28 7.93 -2.02
CA ASP A 260 -11.11 7.09 -2.25
C ASP A 260 -10.80 6.18 -1.04
N ASN A 261 -10.26 4.99 -1.30
CA ASN A 261 -9.94 4.02 -0.26
C ASN A 261 -9.07 4.58 0.87
N PRO A 262 -8.00 5.37 0.61
CA PRO A 262 -7.21 5.98 1.67
C PRO A 262 -7.98 6.82 2.69
N ALA A 263 -9.10 7.43 2.28
CA ALA A 263 -9.97 8.22 3.15
C ALA A 263 -11.16 7.43 3.72
N ALA A 264 -11.35 6.17 3.34
CA ALA A 264 -12.45 5.32 3.82
C ALA A 264 -12.19 4.79 5.23
N SER A 265 -12.19 5.66 6.22
CA SER A 265 -11.96 5.33 7.64
C SER A 265 -13.11 5.81 8.51
N ILE A 266 -13.66 4.91 9.32
CA ILE A 266 -14.75 5.24 10.24
C ILE A 266 -14.27 6.21 11.32
N GLY A 267 -13.14 5.89 11.96
CA GLY A 267 -12.62 6.67 13.08
C GLY A 267 -12.09 8.04 12.69
N ILE A 268 -11.42 8.13 11.53
CA ILE A 268 -10.70 9.34 11.11
C ILE A 268 -11.57 10.22 10.20
N VAL A 269 -12.54 9.64 9.46
CA VAL A 269 -13.32 10.38 8.47
C VAL A 269 -14.83 10.32 8.75
N MET A 270 -15.46 9.14 8.77
CA MET A 270 -16.93 9.07 8.81
C MET A 270 -17.50 9.63 10.10
N ARG A 271 -16.95 9.25 11.25
CA ARG A 271 -17.38 9.74 12.57
C ARG A 271 -17.12 11.23 12.75
N PRO A 272 -15.92 11.79 12.46
CA PRO A 272 -15.68 13.22 12.50
C PRO A 272 -16.53 14.04 11.51
N ALA A 273 -16.83 13.51 10.33
CA ALA A 273 -17.69 14.19 9.35
C ALA A 273 -19.17 14.26 9.78
N GLY A 274 -19.56 13.32 10.63
CA GLY A 274 -20.94 13.09 11.06
C GLY A 274 -21.52 11.83 10.43
N ILE A 275 -22.04 10.94 11.27
CA ILE A 275 -22.54 9.60 10.84
C ILE A 275 -23.63 9.75 9.78
N GLU A 276 -24.62 10.62 10.03
CA GLU A 276 -25.73 10.85 9.08
C GLU A 276 -25.27 11.50 7.77
N ALA A 277 -24.26 12.37 7.82
CA ALA A 277 -23.66 12.98 6.65
C ALA A 277 -22.88 11.96 5.80
N SER A 278 -22.34 10.94 6.43
CA SER A 278 -21.50 9.91 5.81
C SER A 278 -22.25 8.68 5.33
N LYS A 279 -23.51 8.50 5.77
CA LYS A 279 -24.30 7.31 5.44
C LYS A 279 -24.56 7.19 3.94
N GLY A 280 -24.28 6.01 3.40
CA GLY A 280 -24.45 5.73 1.97
C GLY A 280 -23.21 6.00 1.11
N ILE A 281 -22.14 6.59 1.67
CA ILE A 281 -20.88 6.79 0.95
C ILE A 281 -20.33 5.45 0.48
N VAL A 282 -19.90 5.41 -0.77
CA VAL A 282 -19.31 4.23 -1.42
C VAL A 282 -17.80 4.42 -1.53
N SER A 283 -17.06 3.35 -1.28
CA SER A 283 -15.62 3.26 -1.49
C SER A 283 -15.28 1.87 -2.05
N ALA A 284 -14.00 1.60 -2.25
CA ALA A 284 -13.49 0.28 -2.57
C ALA A 284 -12.59 -0.25 -1.45
N ALA A 285 -12.51 -1.57 -1.31
CA ALA A 285 -11.70 -2.24 -0.31
C ALA A 285 -10.86 -3.36 -0.94
N PHE A 286 -9.67 -3.57 -0.42
CA PHE A 286 -8.83 -4.73 -0.72
C PHE A 286 -8.43 -5.48 0.57
N VAL A 287 -8.72 -4.89 1.74
CA VAL A 287 -8.45 -5.46 3.07
C VAL A 287 -9.77 -5.74 3.79
N LYS A 288 -9.75 -6.68 4.73
CA LYS A 288 -10.84 -6.93 5.67
C LYS A 288 -11.00 -5.72 6.60
N ASP A 289 -12.18 -5.12 6.65
CA ASP A 289 -12.47 -4.06 7.62
C ASP A 289 -12.56 -4.68 9.02
N PRO A 290 -11.72 -4.25 9.99
CA PRO A 290 -11.74 -4.83 11.32
C PRO A 290 -13.01 -4.50 12.13
N THR A 291 -13.85 -3.61 11.65
CA THR A 291 -15.14 -3.29 12.29
C THR A 291 -16.31 -4.16 11.78
N ASP A 292 -16.09 -4.91 10.69
CA ASP A 292 -17.13 -5.74 10.10
C ASP A 292 -17.29 -7.06 10.86
N PRO A 293 -18.47 -7.31 11.50
CA PRO A 293 -18.71 -8.50 12.29
C PRO A 293 -18.70 -9.81 11.48
N GLN A 294 -18.72 -9.76 10.13
CA GLN A 294 -18.58 -10.96 9.33
C GLN A 294 -17.24 -11.68 9.57
N TYR A 295 -16.20 -10.95 10.01
CA TYR A 295 -14.88 -11.49 10.29
C TYR A 295 -14.66 -11.92 11.75
N LYS A 296 -15.68 -11.80 12.64
CA LYS A 296 -15.55 -12.10 14.08
C LYS A 296 -14.99 -13.49 14.40
N ASP A 297 -15.26 -14.47 13.55
CA ASP A 297 -14.83 -15.87 13.67
C ASP A 297 -13.74 -16.24 12.63
N ASP A 298 -13.26 -15.26 11.85
CA ASP A 298 -12.21 -15.46 10.85
C ASP A 298 -10.85 -15.66 11.53
N PRO A 299 -10.13 -16.76 11.27
CA PRO A 299 -8.85 -17.05 11.93
C PRO A 299 -7.78 -15.97 11.72
N GLU A 300 -7.73 -15.34 10.54
CA GLU A 300 -6.75 -14.28 10.25
C GLU A 300 -7.08 -13.01 11.03
N PHE A 301 -8.36 -12.66 11.13
CA PHE A 301 -8.83 -11.54 11.94
C PHE A 301 -8.52 -11.75 13.43
N LEU A 302 -8.84 -12.94 13.97
CA LEU A 302 -8.55 -13.27 15.36
C LEU A 302 -7.04 -13.23 15.66
N ALA A 303 -6.21 -13.72 14.74
CA ALA A 303 -4.76 -13.65 14.86
C ALA A 303 -4.25 -12.20 14.80
N TRP A 304 -4.80 -11.36 13.90
CA TRP A 304 -4.49 -9.94 13.82
C TRP A 304 -4.88 -9.19 15.10
N VAL A 305 -6.07 -9.44 15.66
CA VAL A 305 -6.51 -8.83 16.94
C VAL A 305 -5.57 -9.23 18.09
N ALA A 306 -5.19 -10.50 18.15
CA ALA A 306 -4.23 -10.98 19.19
C ALA A 306 -2.86 -10.32 19.03
N TRP A 307 -2.39 -10.17 17.79
CA TRP A 307 -1.16 -9.46 17.46
C TRP A 307 -1.24 -7.97 17.84
N MET A 308 -2.32 -7.26 17.48
CA MET A 308 -2.53 -5.85 17.85
C MET A 308 -2.44 -5.66 19.36
N LYS A 309 -3.15 -6.49 20.13
CA LYS A 309 -3.16 -6.42 21.60
C LYS A 309 -1.76 -6.64 22.21
N LYS A 310 -0.95 -7.47 21.60
CA LYS A 310 0.40 -7.82 22.12
C LYS A 310 1.46 -6.83 21.67
N TYR A 311 1.50 -6.45 20.40
CA TYR A 311 2.61 -5.71 19.79
C TYR A 311 2.30 -4.25 19.50
N TYR A 312 1.01 -3.90 19.37
CA TYR A 312 0.58 -2.54 19.15
C TYR A 312 -0.67 -2.16 19.98
N PRO A 313 -0.62 -2.29 21.32
CA PRO A 313 -1.79 -2.07 22.19
C PRO A 313 -2.32 -0.62 22.18
N ALA A 314 -1.54 0.35 21.72
CA ALA A 314 -1.97 1.74 21.54
C ALA A 314 -2.71 1.96 20.22
N GLY A 315 -2.68 1.00 19.29
CA GLY A 315 -3.38 1.10 18.00
C GLY A 315 -4.87 0.83 18.14
N SER A 316 -5.68 1.58 17.41
CA SER A 316 -7.13 1.34 17.33
C SER A 316 -7.42 0.09 16.49
N LEU A 317 -8.25 -0.80 17.01
CA LEU A 317 -8.76 -1.92 16.23
C LEU A 317 -9.77 -1.49 15.14
N GLU A 318 -10.25 -0.25 15.17
CA GLU A 318 -11.18 0.29 14.18
C GLU A 318 -10.49 1.00 13.01
N ASP A 319 -9.14 1.09 13.04
CA ASP A 319 -8.39 1.82 12.01
C ASP A 319 -7.86 0.85 10.93
N PRO A 320 -8.40 0.88 9.70
CA PRO A 320 -7.97 0.00 8.61
C PRO A 320 -6.51 0.25 8.19
N GLN A 321 -5.92 1.41 8.49
CA GLN A 321 -4.52 1.68 8.19
C GLN A 321 -3.57 0.76 8.98
N ASN A 322 -4.00 0.28 10.16
CA ASN A 322 -3.25 -0.74 10.91
C ASN A 322 -3.21 -2.08 10.16
N VAL A 323 -4.27 -2.40 9.41
CA VAL A 323 -4.30 -3.60 8.54
C VAL A 323 -3.38 -3.42 7.35
N VAL A 324 -3.38 -2.25 6.73
CA VAL A 324 -2.48 -1.94 5.59
C VAL A 324 -1.01 -2.06 6.02
N GLY A 325 -0.62 -1.45 7.15
CA GLY A 325 0.75 -1.56 7.67
C GLY A 325 1.14 -3.00 8.03
N TYR A 326 0.20 -3.79 8.55
CA TYR A 326 0.39 -5.21 8.83
C TYR A 326 0.67 -6.03 7.55
N ILE A 327 -0.08 -5.78 6.48
CA ILE A 327 0.10 -6.43 5.16
C ILE A 327 1.43 -6.00 4.53
N GLN A 328 1.76 -4.72 4.62
CA GLN A 328 3.00 -4.14 4.09
C GLN A 328 4.22 -4.81 4.71
N ALA A 329 4.22 -4.98 6.03
CA ALA A 329 5.27 -5.69 6.74
C ALA A 329 5.35 -7.18 6.35
N GLN A 330 4.21 -7.87 6.16
CA GLN A 330 4.18 -9.24 5.68
C GLN A 330 4.83 -9.39 4.31
N ALA A 331 4.52 -8.47 3.38
CA ALA A 331 5.10 -8.47 2.03
C ALA A 331 6.62 -8.29 2.09
N MET A 332 7.10 -7.34 2.90
CA MET A 332 8.54 -7.12 3.06
C MET A 332 9.24 -8.32 3.70
N VAL A 333 8.66 -8.91 4.73
CA VAL A 333 9.21 -10.14 5.37
C VAL A 333 9.25 -11.31 4.39
N GLN A 334 8.23 -11.47 3.53
CA GLN A 334 8.22 -12.50 2.50
C GLN A 334 9.38 -12.33 1.52
N VAL A 335 9.60 -11.11 1.03
CA VAL A 335 10.73 -10.80 0.13
C VAL A 335 12.07 -11.09 0.81
N LEU A 336 12.24 -10.66 2.05
CA LEU A 336 13.47 -10.91 2.81
C LEU A 336 13.72 -12.40 3.06
N LYS A 337 12.67 -13.19 3.34
CA LYS A 337 12.77 -14.66 3.46
C LYS A 337 13.25 -15.29 2.16
N GLN A 338 12.71 -14.88 1.01
CA GLN A 338 13.09 -15.35 -0.31
C GLN A 338 14.55 -14.98 -0.68
N CYS A 339 15.08 -13.89 -0.13
CA CYS A 339 16.48 -13.50 -0.35
C CYS A 339 17.49 -14.50 0.26
N GLY A 340 17.10 -15.22 1.30
CA GLY A 340 17.99 -16.14 2.01
C GLY A 340 19.25 -15.45 2.53
N ASP A 341 20.42 -15.98 2.18
CA ASP A 341 21.73 -15.44 2.54
C ASP A 341 22.28 -14.41 1.52
N THR A 342 21.51 -14.10 0.49
CA THR A 342 21.89 -13.09 -0.53
C THR A 342 21.05 -11.84 -0.33
N LEU A 343 21.42 -11.01 0.63
CA LEU A 343 20.77 -9.73 0.94
C LEU A 343 21.46 -8.57 0.20
N THR A 344 21.45 -8.66 -1.12
CA THR A 344 21.85 -7.54 -2.00
C THR A 344 20.61 -6.80 -2.48
N ARG A 345 20.72 -5.50 -2.74
CA ARG A 345 19.64 -4.65 -3.25
C ARG A 345 19.06 -5.18 -4.55
N GLU A 346 19.91 -5.68 -5.45
CA GLU A 346 19.48 -6.34 -6.68
C GLU A 346 18.64 -7.59 -6.41
N ASN A 347 19.06 -8.44 -5.46
CA ASN A 347 18.29 -9.64 -5.12
C ASN A 347 16.98 -9.28 -4.41
N VAL A 348 16.98 -8.26 -3.54
CA VAL A 348 15.74 -7.76 -2.91
C VAL A 348 14.72 -7.35 -3.97
N MET A 349 15.13 -6.57 -4.99
CA MET A 349 14.25 -6.22 -6.11
C MET A 349 13.80 -7.43 -6.91
N ARG A 350 14.71 -8.35 -7.21
CA ARG A 350 14.37 -9.57 -7.94
C ARG A 350 13.34 -10.42 -7.19
N GLN A 351 13.44 -10.54 -5.88
CA GLN A 351 12.47 -11.28 -5.07
C GLN A 351 11.15 -10.52 -4.94
N ALA A 352 11.17 -9.20 -4.81
CA ALA A 352 9.97 -8.37 -4.84
C ALA A 352 9.21 -8.49 -6.18
N ALA A 353 9.94 -8.57 -7.30
CA ALA A 353 9.39 -8.80 -8.64
C ALA A 353 9.08 -10.29 -8.93
N ASN A 354 9.01 -11.14 -7.92
CA ASN A 354 8.75 -12.58 -8.06
C ASN A 354 7.85 -13.12 -6.94
N LEU A 355 6.94 -12.32 -6.46
CA LEU A 355 5.87 -12.81 -5.60
C LEU A 355 4.93 -13.69 -6.43
N LYS A 356 4.57 -14.87 -5.90
CA LYS A 356 3.71 -15.83 -6.58
C LYS A 356 2.55 -16.19 -5.68
N ASP A 357 1.39 -15.68 -6.03
CA ASP A 357 0.13 -15.98 -5.33
C ASP A 357 0.24 -15.88 -3.79
N PHE A 358 0.99 -14.87 -3.34
CA PHE A 358 1.23 -14.65 -1.91
C PHE A 358 0.00 -13.96 -1.29
N HIS A 359 -0.59 -14.60 -0.28
CA HIS A 359 -1.72 -14.07 0.46
C HIS A 359 -1.25 -13.56 1.83
N PRO A 360 -0.99 -12.26 2.01
CA PRO A 360 -0.88 -11.68 3.34
C PRO A 360 -2.19 -11.80 4.10
N ALA A 361 -2.12 -12.17 5.35
CA ALA A 361 -3.31 -12.22 6.21
C ALA A 361 -4.00 -10.85 6.26
N MET A 362 -5.32 -10.84 6.32
CA MET A 362 -6.20 -9.68 6.31
C MET A 362 -6.46 -9.06 4.92
N LEU A 363 -5.96 -9.57 3.82
CA LEU A 363 -6.52 -9.27 2.51
C LEU A 363 -7.95 -9.83 2.38
N LEU A 364 -8.76 -9.22 1.54
CA LEU A 364 -10.06 -9.81 1.17
C LEU A 364 -9.85 -11.16 0.49
N LYS A 365 -10.76 -12.09 0.76
CA LYS A 365 -10.72 -13.43 0.16
C LYS A 365 -10.68 -13.33 -1.37
N GLY A 366 -9.72 -13.99 -1.99
CA GLY A 366 -9.52 -14.01 -3.43
C GLY A 366 -8.52 -12.98 -3.94
N ILE A 367 -8.04 -12.08 -3.09
CA ILE A 367 -6.95 -11.14 -3.43
C ILE A 367 -5.64 -11.73 -2.97
N ASN A 368 -4.69 -11.86 -3.89
CA ASN A 368 -3.32 -12.31 -3.63
C ASN A 368 -2.33 -11.37 -4.28
N MET A 369 -1.11 -11.36 -3.78
CA MET A 369 -0.02 -10.59 -4.36
C MET A 369 0.75 -11.43 -5.38
N THR A 370 0.78 -10.94 -6.62
CA THR A 370 1.58 -11.53 -7.71
C THR A 370 2.32 -10.42 -8.44
N THR A 371 3.63 -10.60 -8.61
CA THR A 371 4.47 -9.64 -9.34
C THR A 371 5.31 -10.36 -10.39
N SER A 372 5.81 -9.61 -11.34
CA SER A 372 6.75 -10.12 -12.37
C SER A 372 7.81 -9.04 -12.69
N PRO A 373 8.88 -9.39 -13.42
CA PRO A 373 9.86 -8.40 -13.87
C PRO A 373 9.30 -7.26 -14.74
N THR A 374 8.11 -7.47 -15.32
CA THR A 374 7.42 -6.50 -16.20
C THR A 374 6.14 -5.93 -15.59
N ASP A 375 5.79 -6.34 -14.36
CA ASP A 375 4.59 -5.90 -13.67
C ASP A 375 4.84 -5.78 -12.17
N TYR A 376 4.93 -4.54 -11.68
CA TYR A 376 5.22 -4.17 -10.30
C TYR A 376 3.95 -3.80 -9.51
N GLN A 377 2.77 -4.14 -10.05
CA GLN A 377 1.49 -3.99 -9.37
C GLN A 377 1.11 -5.31 -8.67
N PRO A 378 1.29 -5.42 -7.35
CA PRO A 378 1.09 -6.70 -6.66
C PRO A 378 -0.36 -7.16 -6.60
N MET A 379 -1.31 -6.22 -6.57
CA MET A 379 -2.75 -6.48 -6.42
C MET A 379 -3.54 -5.67 -7.45
N GLU A 380 -4.56 -6.30 -8.03
CA GLU A 380 -5.38 -5.70 -9.08
C GLU A 380 -6.87 -5.69 -8.75
N GLU A 381 -7.26 -6.46 -7.75
CA GLU A 381 -8.66 -6.64 -7.39
C GLU A 381 -9.05 -5.76 -6.20
N MET A 382 -10.27 -5.26 -6.25
CA MET A 382 -10.95 -4.58 -5.14
C MET A 382 -12.42 -4.98 -5.10
N ALA A 383 -13.05 -4.90 -3.93
CA ALA A 383 -14.49 -4.99 -3.79
C ALA A 383 -15.06 -3.61 -3.48
N LEU A 384 -16.28 -3.33 -3.92
CA LEU A 384 -17.00 -2.15 -3.46
C LEU A 384 -17.46 -2.33 -2.01
N GLN A 385 -17.47 -1.23 -1.26
CA GLN A 385 -17.99 -1.15 0.09
C GLN A 385 -18.83 0.09 0.28
N ARG A 386 -19.82 0.04 1.19
CA ARG A 386 -20.72 1.16 1.50
C ARG A 386 -20.81 1.38 3.00
N PHE A 387 -20.72 2.62 3.43
CA PHE A 387 -20.92 2.98 4.83
C PHE A 387 -22.41 2.97 5.17
N ASN A 388 -22.83 2.08 6.09
CA ASN A 388 -24.24 1.93 6.46
C ASN A 388 -24.67 2.82 7.65
N GLY A 389 -23.73 3.55 8.26
CA GLY A 389 -23.92 4.36 9.47
C GLY A 389 -23.19 3.79 10.70
N GLU A 390 -22.77 2.53 10.66
CA GLU A 390 -21.97 1.89 11.70
C GLU A 390 -20.61 1.45 11.18
N ARG A 391 -20.59 0.80 10.01
CA ARG A 391 -19.43 0.19 9.38
C ARG A 391 -19.51 0.26 7.87
N PHE A 392 -18.38 -0.02 7.22
CA PHE A 392 -18.39 -0.33 5.80
C PHE A 392 -18.81 -1.79 5.59
N GLU A 393 -19.72 -2.00 4.65
CA GLU A 393 -20.18 -3.33 4.21
C GLU A 393 -19.72 -3.55 2.78
N VAL A 394 -18.94 -4.62 2.57
CA VAL A 394 -18.53 -5.06 1.24
C VAL A 394 -19.76 -5.59 0.50
N PHE A 395 -19.90 -5.21 -0.77
CA PHE A 395 -20.99 -5.68 -1.62
C PHE A 395 -20.51 -5.92 -3.06
N GLY A 396 -21.27 -6.76 -3.79
CA GLY A 396 -20.92 -7.15 -5.15
C GLY A 396 -19.79 -8.19 -5.18
N GLU A 397 -19.19 -8.32 -6.34
CA GLU A 397 -18.06 -9.22 -6.62
C GLU A 397 -16.75 -8.47 -6.56
N LEU A 398 -15.62 -9.22 -6.47
CA LEU A 398 -14.32 -8.65 -6.70
C LEU A 398 -14.23 -8.12 -8.15
N LEU A 399 -13.77 -6.90 -8.30
CA LEU A 399 -13.64 -6.22 -9.57
C LEU A 399 -12.15 -6.06 -9.89
N SER A 400 -11.73 -6.49 -11.08
CA SER A 400 -10.35 -6.36 -11.52
C SER A 400 -10.10 -4.98 -12.12
N ALA A 401 -8.93 -4.45 -11.86
CA ALA A 401 -8.41 -3.22 -12.44
C ALA A 401 -8.27 -3.26 -13.98
N ARG A 402 -8.19 -4.47 -14.55
CA ARG A 402 -8.00 -4.69 -16.00
C ARG A 402 -9.30 -4.67 -16.80
N GLN A 403 -10.44 -4.65 -16.14
CA GLN A 403 -11.77 -4.54 -16.76
C GLN A 403 -12.23 -3.07 -16.72
#